data_e29030b2618eb4088336d8b2ee146b73
#
_entry.id   e29030b2618eb4088336d8b2ee146b73
#
_cell.length_a   1.000
_cell.length_b   1.000
_cell.length_c   1.000
_cell.angle_alpha   90.00
_cell.angle_beta   90.00
_cell.angle_gamma   90.00
#
_symmetry.space_group_name_H-M   'P 1'
#
loop_
_entity.id
_entity.type
_entity.pdbx_description
1 polymer ?
#
loop_
_entity_poly.entity_id
_entity_poly.type
_entity_poly.pdbx_seq_one_letter_code
_entity_poly.pdbx_strand_id
1 'polypeptide(L)'
;MIKKIILASTFSLFTTIMMAQSFNIGVREGLNYSTFKGPLEESINEDYGVSSGFHFGLNYAQNFSDVFSVRLEVLYLQNGAKKSFGGEGTESFYKIPIPSSEDIIERGRLDYDLDISNAYISFPVTAHLNITEKIEVSAGAYISMLVGPTATGLQTFISTENDSLIQFRQSLDFNYNSDVAGEGQAIGRSPGIKVNGVVVYLPKFAGAYYQFNEKRGNVMNFLDYGLIVGVSYNINRGFYIGVRADIGLADITNNDTDISRAELSENNTYIYRDDKDTHFGLQASFGFRF
;
A
#
# COMPACT_ATOMS: atom_id res chain seq x y z
N MET A 1 -41.05 -28.55 5.40
CA MET A 1 -40.62 -29.54 4.38
C MET A 1 -40.33 -28.90 3.03
N ILE A 2 -41.23 -28.10 2.47
CA ILE A 2 -41.07 -27.43 1.15
C ILE A 2 -39.80 -26.60 0.99
N LYS A 3 -39.43 -25.80 2.00
CA LYS A 3 -38.17 -24.96 1.96
C LYS A 3 -36.88 -25.81 1.84
N LYS A 4 -36.85 -27.00 2.45
CA LYS A 4 -35.70 -27.92 2.35
C LYS A 4 -35.63 -28.61 0.98
N ILE A 5 -36.80 -28.88 0.39
CA ILE A 5 -36.85 -29.46 -0.95
C ILE A 5 -36.42 -28.42 -2.01
N ILE A 6 -36.85 -27.16 -1.89
CA ILE A 6 -36.44 -26.07 -2.76
C ILE A 6 -34.94 -25.85 -2.66
N LEU A 7 -34.38 -25.82 -1.45
CA LEU A 7 -32.94 -25.66 -1.23
C LEU A 7 -32.13 -26.83 -1.82
N ALA A 8 -32.63 -28.07 -1.64
CA ALA A 8 -31.98 -29.26 -2.19
C ALA A 8 -32.06 -29.32 -3.73
N SER A 9 -33.22 -28.92 -4.31
CA SER A 9 -33.37 -28.87 -5.78
C SER A 9 -32.54 -27.75 -6.42
N THR A 10 -32.41 -26.59 -5.75
CA THR A 10 -31.52 -25.48 -6.21
C THR A 10 -30.05 -25.90 -6.13
N PHE A 11 -29.65 -26.57 -5.05
CA PHE A 11 -28.30 -27.09 -4.90
C PHE A 11 -27.99 -28.21 -5.93
N SER A 12 -28.92 -29.12 -6.19
CA SER A 12 -28.81 -30.17 -7.20
C SER A 12 -28.75 -29.59 -8.62
N LEU A 13 -29.51 -28.54 -8.91
CA LEU A 13 -29.46 -27.85 -10.21
C LEU A 13 -28.08 -27.15 -10.42
N PHE A 14 -27.55 -26.57 -9.36
CA PHE A 14 -26.21 -25.94 -9.39
C PHE A 14 -25.10 -26.97 -9.63
N THR A 15 -25.18 -28.15 -9.03
CA THR A 15 -24.17 -29.22 -9.20
C THR A 15 -24.23 -29.87 -10.58
N THR A 16 -25.40 -30.01 -11.20
CA THR A 16 -25.54 -30.57 -12.57
C THR A 16 -25.04 -29.59 -13.64
N ILE A 17 -25.18 -28.28 -13.44
CA ILE A 17 -24.66 -27.29 -14.36
C ILE A 17 -23.12 -27.28 -14.33
N MET A 18 -22.50 -27.54 -13.19
CA MET A 18 -21.04 -27.60 -13.06
C MET A 18 -20.38 -28.78 -13.75
N MET A 19 -21.07 -29.91 -13.93
CA MET A 19 -20.49 -31.13 -14.51
C MET A 19 -20.32 -31.11 -16.03
N ALA A 20 -20.98 -30.18 -16.74
CA ALA A 20 -20.93 -30.08 -18.21
C ALA A 20 -19.96 -29.01 -18.74
N GLN A 21 -19.24 -28.34 -17.86
CA GLN A 21 -18.43 -27.16 -18.22
C GLN A 21 -16.94 -27.48 -18.14
N SER A 22 -16.17 -26.99 -19.10
CA SER A 22 -14.72 -27.08 -19.07
C SER A 22 -14.13 -26.06 -18.06
N PHE A 23 -13.10 -26.46 -17.36
CA PHE A 23 -12.33 -25.56 -16.52
C PHE A 23 -10.86 -25.55 -16.95
N ASN A 24 -10.17 -24.48 -16.65
CA ASN A 24 -8.74 -24.35 -16.85
C ASN A 24 -8.08 -23.90 -15.56
N ILE A 25 -6.91 -24.46 -15.29
CA ILE A 25 -6.00 -23.96 -14.26
C ILE A 25 -4.86 -23.22 -14.97
N GLY A 26 -4.33 -22.18 -14.37
CA GLY A 26 -3.24 -21.43 -14.97
C GLY A 26 -2.36 -20.76 -13.94
N VAL A 27 -1.27 -20.22 -14.44
CA VAL A 27 -0.35 -19.38 -13.71
C VAL A 27 -0.34 -17.99 -14.34
N ARG A 28 -0.05 -17.00 -13.52
CA ARG A 28 0.07 -15.60 -13.95
C ARG A 28 1.22 -14.95 -13.19
N GLU A 29 2.01 -14.15 -13.91
CA GLU A 29 3.05 -13.32 -13.34
C GLU A 29 3.14 -11.98 -14.09
N GLY A 30 3.79 -11.00 -13.48
CA GLY A 30 3.99 -9.72 -14.15
C GLY A 30 4.46 -8.61 -13.24
N LEU A 31 4.40 -7.39 -13.78
CA LEU A 31 4.81 -6.16 -13.12
C LEU A 31 3.58 -5.35 -12.72
N ASN A 32 3.72 -4.65 -11.60
CA ASN A 32 2.73 -3.70 -11.08
C ASN A 32 3.33 -2.30 -11.10
N TYR A 33 2.48 -1.32 -11.42
CA TYR A 33 2.76 0.11 -11.28
C TYR A 33 1.59 0.69 -10.48
N SER A 34 1.86 1.18 -9.29
CA SER A 34 0.79 1.62 -8.38
C SER A 34 1.12 2.94 -7.69
N THR A 35 0.09 3.64 -7.27
CA THR A 35 0.17 4.85 -6.47
C THR A 35 -1.01 4.93 -5.51
N PHE A 36 -0.91 5.80 -4.51
CA PHE A 36 -2.01 6.13 -3.63
C PHE A 36 -2.75 7.38 -4.13
N LYS A 37 -4.02 7.49 -3.79
CA LYS A 37 -4.90 8.60 -4.07
C LYS A 37 -5.67 8.94 -2.82
N GLY A 38 -5.49 10.15 -2.32
CA GLY A 38 -6.17 10.69 -1.17
C GLY A 38 -6.05 12.20 -1.14
N PRO A 39 -6.66 12.87 -0.18
CA PRO A 39 -6.47 14.28 0.04
C PRO A 39 -5.02 14.57 0.41
N LEU A 40 -4.43 15.58 -0.19
CA LEU A 40 -3.11 16.09 0.16
C LEU A 40 -3.21 17.10 1.28
N GLU A 41 -2.18 17.26 2.09
CA GLU A 41 -2.14 18.25 3.16
C GLU A 41 -1.92 19.65 2.57
N GLU A 42 -2.79 20.62 2.92
CA GLU A 42 -2.82 21.94 2.26
C GLU A 42 -1.59 22.80 2.54
N SER A 43 -0.98 22.67 3.72
CA SER A 43 0.11 23.56 4.17
C SER A 43 1.50 23.08 3.77
N ILE A 44 1.63 21.90 3.16
CA ILE A 44 2.89 21.34 2.70
C ILE A 44 2.77 20.84 1.25
N ASN A 45 3.89 20.83 0.52
CA ASN A 45 3.94 20.21 -0.79
C ASN A 45 4.04 18.69 -0.61
N GLU A 46 2.92 18.01 -0.69
CA GLU A 46 2.82 16.54 -0.62
C GLU A 46 2.49 15.97 -2.00
N ASP A 47 3.10 14.84 -2.36
CA ASP A 47 2.83 14.15 -3.62
C ASP A 47 2.95 12.63 -3.46
N TYR A 48 2.14 11.90 -4.24
CA TYR A 48 2.20 10.45 -4.36
C TYR A 48 2.58 10.05 -5.78
N GLY A 49 3.86 9.72 -5.97
CA GLY A 49 4.39 9.18 -7.21
C GLY A 49 4.12 7.68 -7.37
N VAL A 50 4.38 7.19 -8.59
CA VAL A 50 4.22 5.76 -8.93
C VAL A 50 5.39 4.94 -8.38
N SER A 51 5.08 3.85 -7.68
CA SER A 51 6.02 2.79 -7.32
C SER A 51 5.82 1.56 -8.22
N SER A 52 6.85 0.74 -8.35
CA SER A 52 6.82 -0.49 -9.14
C SER A 52 6.94 -1.71 -8.25
N GLY A 53 6.22 -2.76 -8.58
CA GLY A 53 6.26 -4.05 -7.91
C GLY A 53 6.05 -5.20 -8.90
N PHE A 54 5.80 -6.37 -8.37
CA PHE A 54 5.51 -7.55 -9.17
C PHE A 54 4.33 -8.33 -8.58
N HIS A 55 3.80 -9.23 -9.38
CA HIS A 55 2.80 -10.20 -8.94
C HIS A 55 3.07 -11.57 -9.55
N PHE A 56 2.65 -12.60 -8.84
CA PHE A 56 2.60 -13.96 -9.36
C PHE A 56 1.52 -14.75 -8.61
N GLY A 57 0.97 -15.77 -9.26
CA GLY A 57 0.00 -16.63 -8.62
C GLY A 57 -0.70 -17.59 -9.56
N LEU A 58 -1.74 -18.18 -9.01
CA LEU A 58 -2.55 -19.21 -9.66
C LEU A 58 -3.91 -18.64 -10.02
N ASN A 59 -4.49 -19.19 -11.09
CA ASN A 59 -5.86 -18.90 -11.46
C ASN A 59 -6.61 -20.19 -11.79
N TYR A 60 -7.91 -20.16 -11.51
CA TYR A 60 -8.90 -21.14 -11.91
C TYR A 60 -9.96 -20.44 -12.73
N ALA A 61 -10.20 -20.90 -13.94
CA ALA A 61 -11.23 -20.36 -14.83
C ALA A 61 -12.32 -21.42 -15.09
N GLN A 62 -13.56 -21.06 -14.81
CA GLN A 62 -14.75 -21.83 -15.17
C GLN A 62 -15.33 -21.26 -16.45
N ASN A 63 -15.32 -22.06 -17.52
CA ASN A 63 -15.88 -21.64 -18.80
C ASN A 63 -17.37 -22.04 -18.87
N PHE A 64 -18.23 -21.08 -19.06
CA PHE A 64 -19.68 -21.27 -19.21
C PHE A 64 -20.10 -21.36 -20.68
N SER A 65 -19.31 -20.74 -21.55
CA SER A 65 -19.46 -20.83 -23.02
C SER A 65 -18.10 -20.50 -23.68
N ASP A 66 -18.05 -20.56 -25.00
CA ASP A 66 -16.87 -20.16 -25.78
C ASP A 66 -16.54 -18.65 -25.63
N VAL A 67 -17.52 -17.85 -25.23
CA VAL A 67 -17.41 -16.40 -25.10
C VAL A 67 -17.33 -15.92 -23.66
N PHE A 68 -17.78 -16.71 -22.68
CA PHE A 68 -17.91 -16.26 -21.28
C PHE A 68 -17.28 -17.24 -20.30
N SER A 69 -16.44 -16.70 -19.40
CA SER A 69 -15.88 -17.43 -18.27
C SER A 69 -15.82 -16.56 -17.02
N VAL A 70 -15.70 -17.21 -15.86
CA VAL A 70 -15.39 -16.57 -14.59
C VAL A 70 -14.05 -17.12 -14.09
N ARG A 71 -13.19 -16.22 -13.64
CA ARG A 71 -11.87 -16.57 -13.13
C ARG A 71 -11.72 -16.18 -11.67
N LEU A 72 -11.19 -17.10 -10.88
CA LEU A 72 -10.76 -16.92 -9.51
C LEU A 72 -9.24 -16.95 -9.49
N GLU A 73 -8.61 -16.02 -8.79
CA GLU A 73 -7.15 -15.97 -8.70
C GLU A 73 -6.73 -15.96 -7.23
N VAL A 74 -5.53 -16.47 -6.97
CA VAL A 74 -4.80 -16.29 -5.71
C VAL A 74 -3.43 -15.76 -6.09
N LEU A 75 -3.17 -14.51 -5.74
CA LEU A 75 -1.97 -13.79 -6.15
C LEU A 75 -1.20 -13.27 -4.94
N TYR A 76 0.10 -13.47 -4.94
CA TYR A 76 1.01 -12.58 -4.25
C TYR A 76 1.24 -11.36 -5.11
N LEU A 77 1.05 -10.18 -4.56
CA LEU A 77 1.29 -8.95 -5.30
C LEU A 77 1.94 -7.89 -4.40
N GLN A 78 2.80 -7.08 -5.00
CA GLN A 78 3.42 -5.93 -4.42
C GLN A 78 2.84 -4.66 -5.02
N ASN A 79 2.25 -3.79 -4.19
CA ASN A 79 1.75 -2.47 -4.55
C ASN A 79 2.31 -1.44 -3.59
N GLY A 80 2.40 -0.19 -4.02
CA GLY A 80 2.92 0.87 -3.18
C GLY A 80 2.78 2.24 -3.82
N ALA A 81 3.46 3.20 -3.23
CA ALA A 81 3.57 4.56 -3.74
C ALA A 81 4.90 5.18 -3.30
N LYS A 82 5.36 6.17 -4.04
CA LYS A 82 6.42 7.06 -3.59
C LYS A 82 5.77 8.28 -2.96
N LYS A 83 5.93 8.44 -1.64
CA LYS A 83 5.43 9.61 -0.92
C LYS A 83 6.57 10.60 -0.77
N SER A 84 6.36 11.84 -1.20
CA SER A 84 7.29 12.93 -0.96
C SER A 84 6.55 14.13 -0.40
N PHE A 85 7.20 14.86 0.49
CA PHE A 85 6.74 16.17 0.91
C PHE A 85 7.92 17.05 1.32
N GLY A 86 7.69 18.37 1.34
CA GLY A 86 8.70 19.36 1.70
C GLY A 86 8.94 20.39 0.60
N GLY A 87 10.15 20.97 0.60
CA GLY A 87 10.56 22.00 -0.34
C GLY A 87 10.66 23.39 0.28
N GLU A 88 11.05 24.38 -0.54
CA GLU A 88 11.18 25.76 -0.09
C GLU A 88 9.82 26.35 0.29
N GLY A 89 9.77 27.03 1.45
CA GLY A 89 8.56 27.66 1.98
C GLY A 89 7.61 26.72 2.72
N THR A 90 7.98 25.43 2.84
CA THR A 90 7.20 24.46 3.62
C THR A 90 7.71 24.46 5.07
N GLU A 91 6.86 24.87 6.00
CA GLU A 91 7.14 24.71 7.43
C GLU A 91 6.58 23.39 7.93
N SER A 92 7.36 22.74 8.77
CA SER A 92 7.06 21.44 9.38
C SER A 92 7.68 21.38 10.77
N PHE A 93 7.61 20.25 11.42
CA PHE A 93 8.26 20.00 12.69
C PHE A 93 8.96 18.64 12.68
N TYR A 94 9.91 18.51 13.57
CA TYR A 94 10.56 17.24 13.87
C TYR A 94 10.53 16.98 15.37
N LYS A 95 10.00 15.83 15.75
CA LYS A 95 9.93 15.40 17.14
C LYS A 95 11.09 14.46 17.45
N ILE A 96 11.88 14.84 18.46
CA ILE A 96 13.03 14.07 18.96
C ILE A 96 12.61 13.41 20.27
N PRO A 97 12.38 12.09 20.28
CA PRO A 97 12.02 11.39 21.50
C PRO A 97 13.22 11.35 22.47
N ILE A 98 13.01 11.76 23.72
CA ILE A 98 14.02 11.76 24.77
C ILE A 98 13.64 10.73 25.83
N PRO A 99 14.41 9.65 26.00
CA PRO A 99 14.14 8.67 27.05
C PRO A 99 14.07 9.33 28.44
N SER A 100 12.99 9.11 29.17
CA SER A 100 12.75 9.61 30.52
C SER A 100 12.68 11.14 30.71
N SER A 101 12.41 11.88 29.65
CA SER A 101 12.19 13.33 29.65
C SER A 101 11.05 13.68 28.68
N GLU A 102 10.65 14.96 28.63
CA GLU A 102 9.77 15.46 27.59
C GLU A 102 10.49 15.45 26.24
N ASP A 103 9.73 15.12 25.18
CA ASP A 103 10.26 15.14 23.83
C ASP A 103 10.59 16.56 23.39
N ILE A 104 11.63 16.69 22.58
CA ILE A 104 12.00 17.97 21.99
C ILE A 104 11.29 18.09 20.64
N ILE A 105 10.60 19.21 20.43
CA ILE A 105 9.98 19.55 19.16
C ILE A 105 10.74 20.71 18.57
N GLU A 106 11.27 20.51 17.37
CA GLU A 106 11.95 21.54 16.59
C GLU A 106 11.09 21.89 15.38
N ARG A 107 10.88 23.18 15.12
CA ARG A 107 10.22 23.66 13.91
C ARG A 107 11.25 23.95 12.84
N GLY A 108 10.88 23.67 11.61
CA GLY A 108 11.79 23.85 10.50
C GLY A 108 11.30 23.27 9.21
N ARG A 109 12.18 23.22 8.23
CA ARG A 109 11.93 22.57 6.96
C ARG A 109 12.25 21.08 7.06
N LEU A 110 11.31 20.25 6.68
CA LEU A 110 11.46 18.81 6.56
C LEU A 110 11.24 18.39 5.09
N ASP A 111 12.28 17.90 4.46
CA ASP A 111 12.22 17.24 3.16
C ASP A 111 12.17 15.72 3.38
N TYR A 112 11.22 15.05 2.79
CA TYR A 112 10.89 13.65 3.06
C TYR A 112 10.56 12.91 1.79
N ASP A 113 11.28 11.83 1.53
CA ASP A 113 11.06 10.92 0.43
C ASP A 113 10.93 9.49 0.96
N LEU A 114 9.87 8.79 0.61
CA LEU A 114 9.56 7.45 1.07
C LEU A 114 9.04 6.59 -0.08
N ASP A 115 9.68 5.46 -0.34
CA ASP A 115 9.21 4.43 -1.26
C ASP A 115 8.50 3.32 -0.46
N ILE A 116 7.16 3.31 -0.53
CA ILE A 116 6.29 2.39 0.19
C ILE A 116 6.10 1.15 -0.69
N SER A 117 6.29 -0.02 -0.08
CA SER A 117 6.11 -1.33 -0.71
C SER A 117 5.28 -2.24 0.19
N ASN A 118 4.05 -2.46 -0.21
CA ASN A 118 3.08 -3.29 0.49
C ASN A 118 2.91 -4.63 -0.23
N ALA A 119 3.24 -5.73 0.44
CA ALA A 119 2.99 -7.07 -0.06
C ALA A 119 1.62 -7.57 0.39
N TYR A 120 0.84 -8.11 -0.55
CA TYR A 120 -0.51 -8.62 -0.33
C TYR A 120 -0.67 -10.05 -0.82
N ILE A 121 -1.60 -10.78 -0.17
CA ILE A 121 -2.26 -11.94 -0.77
C ILE A 121 -3.63 -11.49 -1.26
N SER A 122 -3.84 -11.55 -2.57
CA SER A 122 -5.02 -11.03 -3.24
C SER A 122 -5.87 -12.16 -3.83
N PHE A 123 -7.19 -11.98 -3.78
CA PHE A 123 -8.21 -12.90 -4.26
C PHE A 123 -9.13 -12.22 -5.27
N PRO A 124 -8.68 -12.03 -6.52
CA PRO A 124 -9.53 -11.49 -7.58
C PRO A 124 -10.60 -12.49 -8.04
N VAL A 125 -11.79 -11.96 -8.30
CA VAL A 125 -12.90 -12.65 -8.98
C VAL A 125 -13.31 -11.83 -10.18
N THR A 126 -13.11 -12.35 -11.38
CA THR A 126 -13.33 -11.59 -12.62
C THR A 126 -14.17 -12.37 -13.62
N ALA A 127 -15.12 -11.69 -14.26
CA ALA A 127 -15.82 -12.15 -15.44
C ALA A 127 -15.01 -11.80 -16.69
N HIS A 128 -14.94 -12.74 -17.62
CA HIS A 128 -14.16 -12.63 -18.85
C HIS A 128 -15.06 -12.84 -20.06
N LEU A 129 -14.90 -11.96 -21.06
CA LEU A 129 -15.62 -12.03 -22.34
C LEU A 129 -14.60 -12.07 -23.48
N ASN A 130 -14.65 -13.14 -24.29
CA ASN A 130 -13.89 -13.24 -25.53
C ASN A 130 -14.59 -12.43 -26.62
N ILE A 131 -14.06 -11.24 -26.92
CA ILE A 131 -14.57 -10.36 -27.99
C ILE A 131 -14.22 -10.95 -29.35
N THR A 132 -13.04 -11.57 -29.44
CA THR A 132 -12.58 -12.35 -30.58
C THR A 132 -11.85 -13.59 -30.06
N GLU A 133 -11.42 -14.47 -30.96
CA GLU A 133 -10.56 -15.62 -30.58
C GLU A 133 -9.27 -15.21 -29.87
N LYS A 134 -8.82 -13.97 -30.08
CA LYS A 134 -7.56 -13.47 -29.52
C LYS A 134 -7.70 -12.40 -28.44
N ILE A 135 -8.82 -11.67 -28.41
CA ILE A 135 -9.01 -10.54 -27.49
C ILE A 135 -10.05 -10.91 -26.45
N GLU A 136 -9.64 -10.85 -25.20
CA GLU A 136 -10.46 -11.08 -24.02
C GLU A 136 -10.51 -9.80 -23.19
N VAL A 137 -11.70 -9.37 -22.78
CA VAL A 137 -11.90 -8.28 -21.81
C VAL A 137 -12.36 -8.87 -20.48
N SER A 138 -12.02 -8.24 -19.41
CA SER A 138 -12.38 -8.70 -18.06
C SER A 138 -12.80 -7.55 -17.16
N ALA A 139 -13.72 -7.86 -16.26
CA ALA A 139 -14.11 -6.97 -15.17
C ALA A 139 -14.48 -7.77 -13.93
N GLY A 140 -14.25 -7.21 -12.74
CA GLY A 140 -14.57 -7.87 -11.49
C GLY A 140 -14.15 -7.08 -10.26
N ALA A 141 -13.96 -7.80 -9.17
CA ALA A 141 -13.56 -7.24 -7.90
C ALA A 141 -12.43 -8.07 -7.28
N TYR A 142 -11.76 -7.48 -6.31
CA TYR A 142 -10.76 -8.16 -5.50
C TYR A 142 -10.92 -7.84 -4.02
N ILE A 143 -10.41 -8.73 -3.20
CA ILE A 143 -10.08 -8.50 -1.80
C ILE A 143 -8.64 -8.92 -1.58
N SER A 144 -7.87 -8.13 -0.85
CA SER A 144 -6.45 -8.35 -0.59
C SER A 144 -6.14 -8.21 0.89
N MET A 145 -5.27 -9.07 1.39
CA MET A 145 -4.80 -9.05 2.78
C MET A 145 -3.34 -8.62 2.80
N LEU A 146 -3.04 -7.59 3.56
CA LEU A 146 -1.69 -7.06 3.74
C LEU A 146 -0.84 -8.03 4.58
N VAL A 147 0.29 -8.47 4.04
CA VAL A 147 1.18 -9.43 4.71
C VAL A 147 2.58 -8.88 4.99
N GLY A 148 3.00 -7.86 4.26
CA GLY A 148 4.34 -7.29 4.41
C GLY A 148 4.40 -5.80 4.05
N PRO A 149 3.93 -4.91 4.94
CA PRO A 149 4.02 -3.47 4.73
C PRO A 149 5.41 -2.97 5.14
N THR A 150 6.15 -2.43 4.18
CA THR A 150 7.48 -1.85 4.38
C THR A 150 7.63 -0.53 3.64
N ALA A 151 8.57 0.29 4.06
CA ALA A 151 9.00 1.43 3.27
C ALA A 151 10.46 1.79 3.55
N THR A 152 11.12 2.35 2.55
CA THR A 152 12.49 2.86 2.68
C THR A 152 12.58 4.27 2.14
N GLY A 153 13.46 5.07 2.74
CA GLY A 153 13.52 6.45 2.28
C GLY A 153 14.58 7.28 2.97
N LEU A 154 14.40 8.57 2.85
CA LEU A 154 15.31 9.55 3.37
C LEU A 154 14.56 10.78 3.84
N GLN A 155 14.98 11.35 4.95
CA GLN A 155 14.53 12.66 5.39
C GLN A 155 15.69 13.59 5.68
N THR A 156 15.49 14.88 5.41
CA THR A 156 16.43 15.94 5.75
C THR A 156 15.68 17.01 6.52
N PHE A 157 16.18 17.39 7.68
CA PHE A 157 15.57 18.42 8.52
C PHE A 157 16.55 19.58 8.70
N ILE A 158 16.03 20.81 8.64
CA ILE A 158 16.75 22.06 8.87
C ILE A 158 15.90 22.93 9.78
N SER A 159 16.35 23.15 11.02
CA SER A 159 15.66 24.01 11.99
C SER A 159 15.65 25.47 11.54
N THR A 160 14.52 26.15 11.77
CA THR A 160 14.35 27.58 11.54
C THR A 160 14.27 28.39 12.85
N GLU A 161 14.14 27.73 14.00
CA GLU A 161 13.90 28.39 15.30
C GLU A 161 15.17 28.71 16.10
N ASN A 162 16.29 28.10 15.79
CA ASN A 162 17.51 28.24 16.60
C ASN A 162 18.61 29.01 15.88
N ASP A 163 19.31 29.92 16.61
CA ASP A 163 20.56 30.57 16.17
C ASP A 163 21.69 29.54 15.87
N SER A 164 21.56 28.33 16.40
CA SER A 164 22.41 27.18 16.06
C SER A 164 21.72 26.35 15.02
N LEU A 165 22.22 26.40 13.79
CA LEU A 165 21.69 25.62 12.68
C LEU A 165 21.66 24.11 13.01
N ILE A 166 20.48 23.59 13.34
CA ILE A 166 20.27 22.16 13.48
C ILE A 166 19.92 21.62 12.09
N GLN A 167 20.85 20.86 11.53
CA GLN A 167 20.63 20.19 10.25
C GLN A 167 21.07 18.75 10.37
N PHE A 168 20.22 17.83 9.91
CA PHE A 168 20.57 16.42 9.83
C PHE A 168 19.88 15.73 8.67
N ARG A 169 20.46 14.61 8.29
CA ARG A 169 19.92 13.70 7.30
C ARG A 169 19.79 12.31 7.92
N GLN A 170 18.64 11.66 7.76
CA GLN A 170 18.34 10.40 8.39
C GLN A 170 17.71 9.44 7.37
N SER A 171 18.20 8.20 7.33
CA SER A 171 17.60 7.15 6.52
C SER A 171 16.34 6.63 7.20
N LEU A 172 15.33 6.30 6.39
CA LEU A 172 14.09 5.70 6.83
C LEU A 172 14.11 4.22 6.40
N ASP A 173 13.81 3.35 7.37
CA ASP A 173 13.71 1.90 7.13
C ASP A 173 12.55 1.38 7.96
N PHE A 174 11.38 1.30 7.34
CA PHE A 174 10.12 1.05 7.99
C PHE A 174 9.67 -0.39 7.79
N ASN A 175 9.41 -1.05 8.90
CA ASN A 175 8.61 -2.26 8.94
C ASN A 175 7.37 -1.98 9.80
N TYR A 176 6.25 -1.66 9.15
CA TYR A 176 5.04 -1.23 9.86
C TYR A 176 4.47 -2.27 10.81
N ASN A 177 4.79 -3.56 10.62
CA ASN A 177 4.35 -4.61 11.53
C ASN A 177 5.20 -4.70 12.80
N SER A 178 6.52 -4.67 12.66
CA SER A 178 7.48 -4.96 13.75
C SER A 178 8.03 -3.73 14.44
N ASP A 179 8.08 -2.57 13.80
CA ASP A 179 8.61 -1.38 14.41
C ASP A 179 7.78 -0.94 15.62
N VAL A 180 8.44 -0.35 16.60
CA VAL A 180 7.87 0.14 17.85
C VAL A 180 8.09 1.64 18.01
N ALA A 181 7.30 2.26 18.88
CA ALA A 181 7.37 3.70 19.13
C ALA A 181 8.71 4.08 19.80
N GLY A 182 9.27 5.23 19.38
CA GLY A 182 10.49 5.79 19.93
C GLY A 182 11.78 5.07 19.53
N GLU A 183 11.71 3.99 18.77
CA GLU A 183 12.88 3.19 18.42
C GLU A 183 13.38 3.43 16.99
N GLY A 184 14.71 3.47 16.87
CA GLY A 184 15.44 3.50 15.62
C GLY A 184 16.74 2.72 15.73
N GLN A 185 17.30 2.31 14.58
CA GLN A 185 18.53 1.54 14.56
C GLN A 185 19.75 2.45 14.51
N ALA A 186 20.57 2.43 15.58
CA ALA A 186 21.88 3.06 15.62
C ALA A 186 22.93 2.08 15.07
N ILE A 187 23.39 2.31 13.82
CA ILE A 187 24.53 1.59 13.27
C ILE A 187 25.75 2.51 13.31
N GLY A 188 26.70 2.20 14.17
CA GLY A 188 27.90 3.03 14.37
C GLY A 188 27.64 4.26 15.24
N ARG A 189 28.53 5.26 15.18
CA ARG A 189 28.32 6.54 15.87
C ARG A 189 27.31 7.38 15.08
N SER A 190 26.15 7.59 15.65
CA SER A 190 25.19 8.57 15.14
C SER A 190 25.76 9.99 15.29
N PRO A 191 25.53 10.89 14.33
CA PRO A 191 25.87 12.30 14.54
C PRO A 191 25.04 12.83 15.71
N GLY A 192 25.73 13.41 16.70
CA GLY A 192 25.06 14.15 17.77
C GLY A 192 24.65 15.53 17.25
N ILE A 193 23.42 15.90 17.53
CA ILE A 193 22.92 17.28 17.33
C ILE A 193 22.83 17.97 18.69
N LYS A 194 23.08 19.27 18.74
CA LYS A 194 22.96 20.04 19.97
C LYS A 194 21.67 20.83 19.95
N VAL A 195 20.74 20.46 20.82
CA VAL A 195 19.45 21.09 20.96
C VAL A 195 19.34 21.67 22.36
N ASN A 196 19.08 22.97 22.49
CA ASN A 196 18.95 23.66 23.80
C ASN A 196 20.11 23.37 24.77
N GLY A 197 21.33 23.24 24.23
CA GLY A 197 22.53 22.94 25.05
C GLY A 197 22.76 21.45 25.34
N VAL A 198 21.81 20.57 25.05
CA VAL A 198 21.90 19.11 25.23
C VAL A 198 22.34 18.45 23.93
N VAL A 199 23.28 17.50 23.99
CA VAL A 199 23.66 16.69 22.83
C VAL A 199 22.73 15.49 22.75
N VAL A 200 21.98 15.40 21.66
CA VAL A 200 21.07 14.30 21.35
C VAL A 200 21.63 13.50 20.19
N TYR A 201 21.65 12.18 20.31
CA TYR A 201 22.10 11.28 19.25
C TYR A 201 20.89 10.69 18.53
N LEU A 202 20.70 11.05 17.26
CA LEU A 202 19.65 10.49 16.43
C LEU A 202 20.07 9.11 15.88
N PRO A 203 19.17 8.15 15.77
CA PRO A 203 19.46 6.90 15.09
C PRO A 203 19.74 7.16 13.61
N LYS A 204 20.65 6.38 13.03
CA LYS A 204 20.97 6.47 11.59
C LYS A 204 19.76 6.04 10.73
N PHE A 205 19.04 5.02 11.19
CA PHE A 205 17.81 4.55 10.58
C PHE A 205 16.65 4.78 11.54
N ALA A 206 15.67 5.57 11.13
CA ALA A 206 14.42 5.72 11.86
C ALA A 206 13.43 4.64 11.43
N GLY A 207 12.78 4.00 12.40
CA GLY A 207 11.63 3.12 12.17
C GLY A 207 10.34 3.91 11.94
N ALA A 208 9.28 3.22 11.53
CA ALA A 208 8.00 3.82 11.17
C ALA A 208 7.36 4.64 12.30
N TYR A 209 7.61 4.27 13.54
CA TYR A 209 7.03 4.90 14.72
C TYR A 209 8.07 5.64 15.57
N TYR A 210 9.25 5.95 15.02
CA TYR A 210 10.32 6.58 15.76
C TYR A 210 9.90 7.87 16.49
N GLN A 211 9.09 8.69 15.83
CA GLN A 211 8.62 9.97 16.40
C GLN A 211 7.38 9.84 17.30
N PHE A 212 6.82 8.63 17.46
CA PHE A 212 5.62 8.39 18.26
C PHE A 212 6.00 7.96 19.68
N ASN A 213 5.19 8.36 20.68
CA ASN A 213 5.34 7.92 22.06
C ASN A 213 4.71 6.54 22.28
N GLU A 214 3.70 6.20 21.48
CA GLU A 214 3.00 4.92 21.51
C GLU A 214 2.60 4.50 20.09
N LYS A 215 2.53 3.20 19.87
CA LYS A 215 2.01 2.62 18.61
C LYS A 215 0.51 2.36 18.77
N ARG A 216 -0.32 3.20 18.14
CA ARG A 216 -1.80 3.09 18.16
C ARG A 216 -2.36 2.11 17.11
N GLY A 217 -1.53 1.40 16.41
CA GLY A 217 -1.89 0.48 15.36
C GLY A 217 -0.83 0.46 14.27
N ASN A 218 -1.10 -0.27 13.20
CA ASN A 218 -0.26 -0.21 12.01
C ASN A 218 -0.68 0.97 11.14
N VAL A 219 0.28 1.62 10.47
CA VAL A 219 0.02 2.73 9.53
C VAL A 219 -0.83 2.27 8.35
N MET A 220 -0.64 1.03 7.90
CA MET A 220 -1.41 0.47 6.80
C MET A 220 -2.51 -0.44 7.31
N ASN A 221 -3.72 -0.30 6.76
CA ASN A 221 -4.84 -1.16 7.04
C ASN A 221 -4.63 -2.57 6.47
N PHE A 222 -5.14 -3.58 7.18
CA PHE A 222 -4.95 -4.99 6.83
C PHE A 222 -5.68 -5.41 5.54
N LEU A 223 -6.86 -4.82 5.28
CA LEU A 223 -7.71 -5.19 4.14
C LEU A 223 -7.71 -4.08 3.09
N ASP A 224 -7.48 -4.48 1.84
CA ASP A 224 -7.76 -3.68 0.66
C ASP A 224 -8.78 -4.41 -0.22
N TYR A 225 -9.69 -3.69 -0.83
CA TYR A 225 -10.67 -4.22 -1.78
C TYR A 225 -11.01 -3.17 -2.83
N GLY A 226 -11.42 -3.65 -4.00
CA GLY A 226 -11.72 -2.74 -5.09
C GLY A 226 -12.23 -3.45 -6.34
N LEU A 227 -12.18 -2.73 -7.45
CA LEU A 227 -12.61 -3.16 -8.76
C LEU A 227 -11.42 -3.42 -9.68
N ILE A 228 -11.62 -4.32 -10.63
CA ILE A 228 -10.64 -4.66 -11.66
C ILE A 228 -11.29 -4.56 -13.02
N VAL A 229 -10.57 -3.97 -13.97
CA VAL A 229 -10.89 -4.01 -15.38
C VAL A 229 -9.63 -4.34 -16.18
N GLY A 230 -9.77 -5.14 -17.24
CA GLY A 230 -8.58 -5.56 -17.98
C GLY A 230 -8.87 -6.00 -19.40
N VAL A 231 -7.80 -6.10 -20.16
CA VAL A 231 -7.77 -6.65 -21.51
C VAL A 231 -6.60 -7.61 -21.64
N SER A 232 -6.82 -8.73 -22.33
CA SER A 232 -5.80 -9.74 -22.59
C SER A 232 -5.79 -10.10 -24.07
N TYR A 233 -4.60 -10.44 -24.56
CA TYR A 233 -4.38 -10.96 -25.90
C TYR A 233 -3.88 -12.40 -25.81
N ASN A 234 -4.63 -13.34 -26.35
CA ASN A 234 -4.29 -14.75 -26.41
C ASN A 234 -3.32 -14.99 -27.57
N ILE A 235 -2.07 -15.28 -27.27
CA ILE A 235 -1.03 -15.61 -28.24
C ILE A 235 -1.36 -16.95 -28.89
N ASN A 236 -1.74 -17.92 -28.07
CA ASN A 236 -2.22 -19.24 -28.46
C ASN A 236 -3.19 -19.78 -27.39
N ARG A 237 -3.56 -21.06 -27.43
CA ARG A 237 -4.49 -21.66 -26.46
C ARG A 237 -4.00 -21.66 -25.02
N GLY A 238 -2.67 -21.68 -24.81
CA GLY A 238 -2.06 -21.70 -23.46
C GLY A 238 -1.60 -20.32 -23.00
N PHE A 239 -0.91 -19.56 -23.87
CA PHE A 239 -0.24 -18.32 -23.50
C PHE A 239 -1.08 -17.08 -23.80
N TYR A 240 -1.08 -16.16 -22.85
CA TYR A 240 -1.68 -14.83 -23.02
C TYR A 240 -0.81 -13.74 -22.38
N ILE A 241 -0.95 -12.53 -22.89
CA ILE A 241 -0.46 -11.30 -22.26
C ILE A 241 -1.66 -10.43 -21.92
N GLY A 242 -1.57 -9.64 -20.87
CA GLY A 242 -2.69 -8.80 -20.47
C GLY A 242 -2.27 -7.58 -19.68
N VAL A 243 -3.13 -6.58 -19.72
CA VAL A 243 -3.04 -5.39 -18.88
C VAL A 243 -4.35 -5.24 -18.13
N ARG A 244 -4.27 -4.92 -16.85
CA ARG A 244 -5.45 -4.60 -16.04
C ARG A 244 -5.21 -3.39 -15.15
N ALA A 245 -6.26 -2.66 -14.84
CA ALA A 245 -6.28 -1.62 -13.83
C ALA A 245 -7.01 -2.11 -12.59
N ASP A 246 -6.42 -1.85 -11.43
CA ASP A 246 -6.99 -2.09 -10.12
C ASP A 246 -7.37 -0.74 -9.52
N ILE A 247 -8.63 -0.60 -9.09
CA ILE A 247 -9.20 0.63 -8.54
C ILE A 247 -9.61 0.35 -7.10
N GLY A 248 -8.81 0.77 -6.13
CA GLY A 248 -9.07 0.60 -4.71
C GLY A 248 -10.30 1.38 -4.25
N LEU A 249 -11.08 0.75 -3.39
CA LEU A 249 -12.24 1.35 -2.73
C LEU A 249 -12.09 1.37 -1.21
N ALA A 250 -11.16 0.58 -0.66
CA ALA A 250 -10.83 0.59 0.75
C ALA A 250 -9.99 1.82 1.09
N ASP A 251 -10.07 2.25 2.34
CA ASP A 251 -9.05 3.08 2.95
C ASP A 251 -7.86 2.20 3.32
N ILE A 252 -6.68 2.51 2.78
CA ILE A 252 -5.47 1.70 2.98
C ILE A 252 -4.57 2.25 4.07
N THR A 253 -4.83 3.47 4.57
CA THR A 253 -4.13 4.08 5.70
C THR A 253 -4.98 4.04 6.97
N ASN A 254 -4.32 4.08 8.12
CA ASN A 254 -4.99 4.04 9.40
C ASN A 254 -4.99 5.45 10.02
N ASN A 255 -6.17 6.06 10.12
CA ASN A 255 -6.38 7.42 10.63
C ASN A 255 -5.89 7.61 12.08
N ASP A 256 -5.77 6.53 12.88
CA ASP A 256 -5.18 6.60 14.22
C ASP A 256 -3.64 6.80 14.21
N THR A 257 -3.02 6.70 13.04
CA THR A 257 -1.56 6.83 12.83
C THR A 257 -1.20 7.81 11.73
N ASP A 258 -2.16 8.25 10.94
CA ASP A 258 -1.94 9.31 9.96
C ASP A 258 -1.95 10.69 10.66
N ILE A 259 -0.83 11.39 10.56
CA ILE A 259 -0.62 12.66 11.27
C ILE A 259 -0.31 13.77 10.29
N SER A 260 -0.81 14.99 10.61
CA SER A 260 -0.33 16.20 9.94
C SER A 260 1.19 16.33 10.11
N ARG A 261 1.87 16.73 9.05
CA ARG A 261 3.30 17.06 9.07
C ARG A 261 3.54 18.57 9.03
N ALA A 262 2.49 19.36 8.76
CA ALA A 262 2.55 20.81 8.79
C ALA A 262 2.35 21.37 10.20
N GLU A 263 1.41 20.83 10.97
CA GLU A 263 0.95 21.44 12.20
C GLU A 263 0.87 20.47 13.39
N LEU A 264 1.04 21.03 14.57
CA LEU A 264 0.74 20.41 15.86
C LEU A 264 -0.41 21.15 16.53
N SER A 265 -1.10 20.47 17.43
CA SER A 265 -2.09 21.10 18.28
C SER A 265 -1.44 22.14 19.21
N GLU A 266 -2.26 22.97 19.85
CA GLU A 266 -1.80 23.98 20.84
C GLU A 266 -0.97 23.38 21.99
N ASN A 267 -1.16 22.09 22.31
CA ASN A 267 -0.44 21.36 23.35
C ASN A 267 0.75 20.57 22.78
N ASN A 268 1.23 20.88 21.59
CA ASN A 268 2.30 20.16 20.90
C ASN A 268 2.04 18.64 20.73
N THR A 269 0.77 18.24 20.61
CA THR A 269 0.40 16.86 20.27
C THR A 269 0.07 16.75 18.79
N TYR A 270 0.18 15.54 18.26
CA TYR A 270 -0.14 15.30 16.86
C TYR A 270 -1.61 15.58 16.53
N ILE A 271 -1.82 16.20 15.37
CA ILE A 271 -3.13 16.32 14.74
C ILE A 271 -3.28 15.10 13.82
N TYR A 272 -4.26 14.25 14.10
CA TYR A 272 -4.57 13.09 13.27
C TYR A 272 -5.48 13.50 12.14
N ARG A 273 -5.19 12.95 10.94
CA ARG A 273 -5.97 13.19 9.74
C ARG A 273 -7.03 12.09 9.63
N ASP A 274 -8.28 12.49 9.41
CA ASP A 274 -9.41 11.59 9.14
C ASP A 274 -9.74 11.71 7.64
N ASP A 275 -8.90 11.11 6.82
CA ASP A 275 -9.04 11.12 5.38
C ASP A 275 -9.05 9.69 4.83
N LYS A 276 -9.23 9.57 3.52
CA LYS A 276 -9.32 8.27 2.88
C LYS A 276 -8.31 8.18 1.74
N ASP A 277 -7.30 7.35 1.95
CA ASP A 277 -6.33 6.98 0.95
C ASP A 277 -6.75 5.70 0.23
N THR A 278 -6.80 5.74 -1.07
CA THR A 278 -7.12 4.57 -1.89
C THR A 278 -5.95 4.23 -2.80
N HIS A 279 -5.90 2.99 -3.24
CA HIS A 279 -4.87 2.55 -4.15
C HIS A 279 -5.37 2.57 -5.60
N PHE A 280 -4.47 2.91 -6.52
CA PHE A 280 -4.67 2.75 -7.96
C PHE A 280 -3.46 2.01 -8.55
N GLY A 281 -3.72 0.96 -9.34
CA GLY A 281 -2.66 0.15 -9.94
C GLY A 281 -2.91 -0.17 -11.40
N LEU A 282 -1.81 -0.35 -12.13
CA LEU A 282 -1.77 -0.95 -13.46
C LEU A 282 -0.88 -2.19 -13.40
N GLN A 283 -1.37 -3.30 -13.93
CA GLN A 283 -0.63 -4.55 -13.99
C GLN A 283 -0.42 -4.99 -15.43
N ALA A 284 0.82 -5.27 -15.79
CA ALA A 284 1.18 -5.92 -17.05
C ALA A 284 1.53 -7.37 -16.74
N SER A 285 0.89 -8.32 -17.39
CA SER A 285 0.97 -9.73 -17.05
C SER A 285 1.25 -10.60 -18.24
N PHE A 286 1.92 -11.69 -17.96
CA PHE A 286 2.04 -12.86 -18.79
C PHE A 286 1.41 -14.05 -18.05
N GLY A 287 0.68 -14.90 -18.76
CA GLY A 287 0.05 -16.06 -18.14
C GLY A 287 -0.01 -17.27 -19.05
N PHE A 288 -0.16 -18.40 -18.38
CA PHE A 288 -0.30 -19.70 -19.04
C PHE A 288 -1.51 -20.44 -18.47
N ARG A 289 -2.30 -21.06 -19.37
CA ARG A 289 -3.47 -21.90 -19.07
C ARG A 289 -3.17 -23.34 -19.47
N PHE A 290 -3.49 -24.28 -18.58
CA PHE A 290 -3.35 -25.72 -18.80
C PHE A 290 -4.64 -26.33 -19.29
#